data_00e45ec3f45d7c3171599a55e6518e5a
#
_entry.id   00e45ec3f45d7c3171599a55e6518e5a
#
_cell.length_a   1.000
_cell.length_b   1.000
_cell.length_c   1.000
_cell.angle_alpha   90.00
_cell.angle_beta   90.00
_cell.angle_gamma   90.00
#
_symmetry.space_group_name_H-M   'P 1'
#
loop_
_entity.id
_entity.type
_entity.pdbx_description
1 polymer ?
#
loop_
_entity_poly.entity_id
_entity_poly.type
_entity_poly.pdbx_seq_one_letter_code
_entity_poly.pdbx_strand_id
1 'polypeptide(L)'
;MATPRLKDKYTKEIVPALKEKFSYQSVMQVPKIEKICINKGMGVAVTDKKLIDVAVEEISSITGQKAVATKSKKAISNFKLRENMPIGVRVTLRGDKMFEFLDRLVNVALPRVRDFRGVSAKGFDGRGNYTLGVKEQIIFPEISIEKVNKISGMDITFVTTAQTDEESYELLKQFGMPFANKSNS
;
A
#
# COMPACT_ATOMS: atom_id res chain seq x y z
N MET A 1 19.72 -11.58 -10.10
CA MET A 1 18.71 -10.52 -10.24
C MET A 1 19.29 -9.24 -9.66
N ALA A 2 19.06 -8.08 -10.30
CA ALA A 2 19.55 -6.81 -9.76
C ALA A 2 18.79 -6.49 -8.45
N THR A 3 19.53 -5.99 -7.46
CA THR A 3 18.94 -5.57 -6.17
C THR A 3 18.03 -4.35 -6.40
N PRO A 4 16.83 -4.29 -5.83
CA PRO A 4 15.96 -3.12 -5.95
C PRO A 4 16.63 -1.85 -5.41
N ARG A 5 16.52 -0.75 -6.15
CA ARG A 5 17.14 0.54 -5.81
C ARG A 5 16.83 1.00 -4.38
N LEU A 6 15.58 0.88 -3.96
CA LEU A 6 15.16 1.30 -2.61
C LEU A 6 15.70 0.38 -1.51
N LYS A 7 15.98 -0.89 -1.80
CA LYS A 7 16.62 -1.80 -0.84
C LYS A 7 18.06 -1.38 -0.59
N ASP A 8 18.81 -1.03 -1.64
CA ASP A 8 20.17 -0.50 -1.51
C ASP A 8 20.17 0.85 -0.78
N LYS A 9 19.24 1.74 -1.11
CA LYS A 9 19.06 3.02 -0.42
C LYS A 9 18.78 2.82 1.08
N TYR A 10 17.92 1.87 1.42
CA TYR A 10 17.63 1.54 2.82
C TYR A 10 18.91 1.20 3.58
N THR A 11 19.71 0.29 3.04
CA THR A 11 20.93 -0.19 3.73
C THR A 11 22.02 0.87 3.82
N LYS A 12 22.22 1.66 2.76
CA LYS A 12 23.35 2.60 2.66
C LYS A 12 23.06 3.97 3.29
N GLU A 13 21.83 4.45 3.20
CA GLU A 13 21.45 5.82 3.55
C GLU A 13 20.47 5.87 4.73
N ILE A 14 19.37 5.10 4.67
CA ILE A 14 18.27 5.23 5.64
C ILE A 14 18.66 4.68 7.00
N VAL A 15 19.31 3.52 7.05
CA VAL A 15 19.73 2.89 8.31
C VAL A 15 20.67 3.78 9.11
N PRO A 16 21.75 4.35 8.56
CA PRO A 16 22.62 5.28 9.29
C PRO A 16 21.87 6.54 9.77
N ALA A 17 21.06 7.15 8.91
CA ALA A 17 20.31 8.37 9.22
C ALA A 17 19.31 8.16 10.37
N LEU A 18 18.56 7.06 10.36
CA LEU A 18 17.62 6.74 11.44
C LEU A 18 18.33 6.37 12.73
N LYS A 19 19.46 5.65 12.65
CA LYS A 19 20.27 5.32 13.82
C LYS A 19 20.78 6.57 14.53
N GLU A 20 21.25 7.55 13.79
CA GLU A 20 21.72 8.83 14.34
C GLU A 20 20.55 9.63 14.93
N LYS A 21 19.43 9.76 14.19
CA LYS A 21 18.27 10.56 14.59
C LYS A 21 17.62 10.07 15.88
N PHE A 22 17.44 8.76 16.02
CA PHE A 22 16.78 8.13 17.18
C PHE A 22 17.77 7.55 18.19
N SER A 23 19.09 7.73 17.98
CA SER A 23 20.15 7.26 18.89
C SER A 23 20.08 5.77 19.21
N TYR A 24 19.74 4.93 18.23
CA TYR A 24 19.67 3.48 18.44
C TYR A 24 21.05 2.89 18.76
N GLN A 25 21.10 2.03 19.78
CA GLN A 25 22.35 1.37 20.20
C GLN A 25 22.80 0.32 19.16
N SER A 26 21.86 -0.40 18.57
CA SER A 26 22.11 -1.45 17.58
C SER A 26 21.42 -1.16 16.25
N VAL A 27 22.08 -1.53 15.15
CA VAL A 27 21.52 -1.48 13.79
C VAL A 27 20.23 -2.34 13.68
N MET A 28 20.11 -3.39 14.49
CA MET A 28 18.94 -4.26 14.51
C MET A 28 17.68 -3.61 15.10
N GLN A 29 17.82 -2.49 15.82
CA GLN A 29 16.71 -1.72 16.37
C GLN A 29 16.09 -0.78 15.33
N VAL A 30 16.83 -0.47 14.25
CA VAL A 30 16.37 0.44 13.21
C VAL A 30 15.10 -0.14 12.55
N PRO A 31 14.01 0.65 12.47
CA PRO A 31 12.76 0.20 11.87
C PRO A 31 12.95 -0.12 10.38
N LYS A 32 12.24 -1.16 9.94
CA LYS A 32 12.20 -1.61 8.54
C LYS A 32 10.77 -1.89 8.10
N ILE A 33 10.52 -1.79 6.81
CA ILE A 33 9.24 -2.26 6.24
C ILE A 33 9.28 -3.79 6.21
N GLU A 34 8.31 -4.42 6.83
CA GLU A 34 8.17 -5.88 6.87
C GLU A 34 7.39 -6.41 5.68
N LYS A 35 6.28 -5.75 5.37
CA LYS A 35 5.38 -6.11 4.27
C LYS A 35 4.53 -4.90 3.85
N ILE A 36 4.03 -4.96 2.60
CA ILE A 36 2.99 -4.07 2.11
C ILE A 36 1.76 -4.92 1.80
N CYS A 37 0.63 -4.57 2.42
CA CYS A 37 -0.65 -5.21 2.17
C CYS A 37 -1.50 -4.28 1.32
N ILE A 38 -1.99 -4.79 0.18
CA ILE A 38 -2.92 -4.07 -0.69
C ILE A 38 -4.26 -4.77 -0.59
N ASN A 39 -5.30 -3.99 -0.32
CA ASN A 39 -6.67 -4.47 -0.23
C ASN A 39 -7.58 -3.62 -1.11
N LYS A 40 -8.46 -4.28 -1.85
CA LYS A 40 -9.50 -3.64 -2.66
C LYS A 40 -10.85 -4.21 -2.26
N GLY A 41 -11.67 -3.38 -1.62
CA GLY A 41 -13.03 -3.74 -1.26
C GLY A 41 -13.96 -3.67 -2.48
N MET A 42 -14.70 -4.75 -2.75
CA MET A 42 -15.59 -4.88 -3.90
C MET A 42 -17.02 -5.18 -3.47
N GLY A 43 -17.66 -4.25 -2.72
CA GLY A 43 -19.04 -4.41 -2.28
C GLY A 43 -20.02 -4.60 -3.43
N VAL A 44 -19.73 -4.07 -4.61
CA VAL A 44 -20.55 -4.24 -5.85
C VAL A 44 -20.50 -5.67 -6.38
N ALA A 45 -19.51 -6.46 -6.01
CA ALA A 45 -19.39 -7.86 -6.45
C ALA A 45 -20.49 -8.78 -5.91
N VAL A 46 -21.27 -8.32 -4.94
CA VAL A 46 -22.49 -9.01 -4.49
C VAL A 46 -23.49 -9.17 -5.63
N THR A 47 -23.58 -8.17 -6.53
CA THR A 47 -24.46 -8.19 -7.69
C THR A 47 -23.79 -8.77 -8.93
N ASP A 48 -22.49 -8.53 -9.13
CA ASP A 48 -21.74 -9.03 -10.29
C ASP A 48 -20.40 -9.62 -9.86
N LYS A 49 -20.34 -10.97 -9.85
CA LYS A 49 -19.15 -11.72 -9.48
C LYS A 49 -17.97 -11.55 -10.45
N LYS A 50 -18.23 -11.22 -11.72
CA LYS A 50 -17.17 -11.07 -12.74
C LYS A 50 -16.25 -9.89 -12.41
N LEU A 51 -16.75 -8.89 -11.67
CA LEU A 51 -15.94 -7.77 -11.23
C LEU A 51 -14.78 -8.16 -10.30
N ILE A 52 -14.92 -9.28 -9.58
CA ILE A 52 -13.82 -9.80 -8.74
C ILE A 52 -12.65 -10.30 -9.59
N ASP A 53 -12.95 -11.02 -10.68
CA ASP A 53 -11.90 -11.57 -11.54
C ASP A 53 -11.13 -10.43 -12.21
N VAL A 54 -11.82 -9.40 -12.68
CA VAL A 54 -11.20 -8.18 -13.20
C VAL A 54 -10.34 -7.50 -12.14
N ALA A 55 -10.83 -7.36 -10.91
CA ALA A 55 -10.05 -6.76 -9.82
C ALA A 55 -8.81 -7.60 -9.44
N VAL A 56 -8.89 -8.93 -9.50
CA VAL A 56 -7.75 -9.83 -9.29
C VAL A 56 -6.69 -9.60 -10.38
N GLU A 57 -7.09 -9.47 -11.64
CA GLU A 57 -6.19 -9.19 -12.75
C GLU A 57 -5.53 -7.80 -12.61
N GLU A 58 -6.31 -6.77 -12.30
CA GLU A 58 -5.80 -5.41 -12.07
C GLU A 58 -4.75 -5.38 -10.96
N ILE A 59 -5.07 -5.90 -9.78
CA ILE A 59 -4.13 -5.92 -8.65
C ILE A 59 -2.90 -6.79 -8.95
N SER A 60 -3.08 -7.91 -9.64
CA SER A 60 -1.96 -8.77 -10.05
C SER A 60 -1.04 -8.07 -11.04
N SER A 61 -1.58 -7.29 -11.96
CA SER A 61 -0.80 -6.49 -12.92
C SER A 61 -0.01 -5.37 -12.22
N ILE A 62 -0.63 -4.65 -11.28
CA ILE A 62 0.01 -3.59 -10.50
C ILE A 62 1.15 -4.15 -9.65
N THR A 63 0.96 -5.30 -9.01
CA THR A 63 1.90 -5.81 -8.00
C THR A 63 2.93 -6.80 -8.55
N GLY A 64 2.68 -7.36 -9.73
CA GLY A 64 3.50 -8.45 -10.28
C GLY A 64 3.39 -9.74 -9.46
N GLN A 65 2.35 -9.86 -8.60
CA GLN A 65 2.06 -11.06 -7.80
C GLN A 65 0.57 -11.37 -7.88
N LYS A 66 0.21 -12.63 -8.06
CA LYS A 66 -1.19 -13.05 -8.15
C LYS A 66 -1.95 -12.66 -6.87
N ALA A 67 -2.99 -11.86 -7.04
CA ALA A 67 -3.87 -11.45 -5.96
C ALA A 67 -4.88 -12.55 -5.62
N VAL A 68 -5.41 -12.50 -4.40
CA VAL A 68 -6.35 -13.50 -3.88
C VAL A 68 -7.70 -12.85 -3.60
N ALA A 69 -8.78 -13.43 -4.13
CA ALA A 69 -10.13 -13.01 -3.79
C ALA A 69 -10.46 -13.36 -2.33
N THR A 70 -10.96 -12.40 -1.57
CA THR A 70 -11.38 -12.58 -0.18
C THR A 70 -12.86 -12.85 -0.11
N LYS A 71 -13.23 -13.87 0.68
CA LYS A 71 -14.61 -14.34 0.85
C LYS A 71 -15.20 -13.83 2.16
N SER A 72 -16.50 -13.61 2.16
CA SER A 72 -17.26 -13.25 3.34
C SER A 72 -17.27 -14.43 4.35
N LYS A 73 -17.13 -14.10 5.62
CA LYS A 73 -17.15 -15.09 6.72
C LYS A 73 -18.55 -15.31 7.29
N LYS A 74 -19.46 -14.37 7.12
CA LYS A 74 -20.82 -14.40 7.65
C LYS A 74 -21.82 -13.93 6.60
N ALA A 75 -23.02 -14.44 6.68
CA ALA A 75 -24.15 -13.94 5.90
C ALA A 75 -24.74 -12.70 6.61
N ILE A 76 -24.98 -11.61 5.84
CA ILE A 76 -25.60 -10.38 6.34
C ILE A 76 -26.69 -9.97 5.35
N SER A 77 -27.95 -10.11 5.76
CA SER A 77 -29.11 -9.90 4.89
C SER A 77 -29.25 -8.46 4.40
N ASN A 78 -28.94 -7.46 5.25
CA ASN A 78 -28.98 -6.03 4.88
C ASN A 78 -28.07 -5.70 3.69
N PHE A 79 -26.97 -6.40 3.55
CA PHE A 79 -26.03 -6.24 2.43
C PHE A 79 -26.26 -7.26 1.31
N LYS A 80 -27.31 -8.06 1.38
CA LYS A 80 -27.59 -9.19 0.45
C LYS A 80 -26.38 -10.13 0.32
N LEU A 81 -25.61 -10.27 1.40
CA LEU A 81 -24.37 -11.03 1.46
C LEU A 81 -24.62 -12.41 2.03
N ARG A 82 -24.16 -13.43 1.33
CA ARG A 82 -24.13 -14.82 1.81
C ARG A 82 -22.71 -15.21 2.22
N GLU A 83 -22.61 -16.19 3.06
CA GLU A 83 -21.33 -16.79 3.42
C GLU A 83 -20.58 -17.32 2.19
N ASN A 84 -19.25 -17.21 2.21
CA ASN A 84 -18.35 -17.60 1.11
C ASN A 84 -18.50 -16.79 -0.20
N MET A 85 -19.26 -15.71 -0.24
CA MET A 85 -19.28 -14.84 -1.41
C MET A 85 -18.00 -14.03 -1.51
N PRO A 86 -17.36 -13.91 -2.70
CA PRO A 86 -16.19 -13.08 -2.89
C PRO A 86 -16.61 -11.59 -2.84
N ILE A 87 -15.95 -10.80 -1.97
CA ILE A 87 -16.29 -9.39 -1.70
C ILE A 87 -15.09 -8.44 -1.73
N GLY A 88 -13.91 -8.95 -2.00
CA GLY A 88 -12.71 -8.13 -2.09
C GLY A 88 -11.55 -8.90 -2.67
N VAL A 89 -10.46 -8.18 -2.88
CA VAL A 89 -9.20 -8.74 -3.38
C VAL A 89 -8.08 -8.22 -2.52
N ARG A 90 -7.12 -9.06 -2.19
CA ARG A 90 -5.92 -8.66 -1.45
C ARG A 90 -4.66 -9.30 -1.98
N VAL A 91 -3.54 -8.63 -1.74
CA VAL A 91 -2.19 -9.16 -1.95
C VAL A 91 -1.27 -8.67 -0.83
N THR A 92 -0.28 -9.48 -0.49
CA THR A 92 0.77 -9.11 0.47
C THR A 92 2.11 -9.23 -0.20
N LEU A 93 2.84 -8.12 -0.26
CA LEU A 93 4.16 -8.03 -0.86
C LEU A 93 5.24 -8.05 0.21
N ARG A 94 6.33 -8.78 -0.05
CA ARG A 94 7.51 -8.89 0.82
C ARG A 94 8.79 -8.89 -0.03
N GLY A 95 9.92 -8.60 0.62
CA GLY A 95 11.24 -8.66 -0.02
C GLY A 95 11.35 -7.73 -1.22
N ASP A 96 11.95 -8.21 -2.29
CA ASP A 96 12.29 -7.37 -3.45
C ASP A 96 11.05 -6.82 -4.16
N LYS A 97 9.97 -7.61 -4.30
CA LYS A 97 8.69 -7.13 -4.88
C LYS A 97 8.06 -5.98 -4.08
N MET A 98 8.24 -5.97 -2.78
CA MET A 98 7.78 -4.90 -1.90
C MET A 98 8.51 -3.58 -2.19
N PHE A 99 9.85 -3.62 -2.31
CA PHE A 99 10.64 -2.43 -2.62
C PHE A 99 10.38 -1.91 -4.04
N GLU A 100 10.23 -2.79 -5.00
CA GLU A 100 9.85 -2.47 -6.39
C GLU A 100 8.49 -1.75 -6.44
N PHE A 101 7.49 -2.29 -5.74
CA PHE A 101 6.17 -1.69 -5.66
C PHE A 101 6.23 -0.32 -4.97
N LEU A 102 6.97 -0.20 -3.86
CA LEU A 102 7.14 1.07 -3.14
C LEU A 102 7.77 2.14 -4.04
N ASP A 103 8.80 1.79 -4.80
CA ASP A 103 9.48 2.71 -5.73
C ASP A 103 8.50 3.23 -6.80
N ARG A 104 7.73 2.35 -7.43
CA ARG A 104 6.72 2.74 -8.42
C ARG A 104 5.58 3.57 -7.81
N LEU A 105 5.14 3.21 -6.62
CA LEU A 105 4.10 3.96 -5.92
C LEU A 105 4.53 5.42 -5.66
N VAL A 106 5.73 5.61 -5.10
CA VAL A 106 6.22 6.94 -4.70
C VAL A 106 6.59 7.80 -5.90
N ASN A 107 7.31 7.23 -6.86
CA ASN A 107 7.89 8.02 -7.96
C ASN A 107 7.01 8.10 -9.20
N VAL A 108 6.07 7.18 -9.40
CA VAL A 108 5.24 7.13 -10.62
C VAL A 108 3.76 7.30 -10.30
N ALA A 109 3.21 6.53 -9.37
CA ALA A 109 1.77 6.52 -9.14
C ALA A 109 1.27 7.75 -8.37
N LEU A 110 1.89 8.11 -7.26
CA LEU A 110 1.46 9.26 -6.45
C LEU A 110 1.51 10.59 -7.20
N PRO A 111 2.53 10.92 -8.00
CA PRO A 111 2.53 12.15 -8.79
C PRO A 111 1.41 12.23 -9.84
N ARG A 112 0.82 11.10 -10.24
CA ARG A 112 -0.30 11.03 -11.20
C ARG A 112 -1.67 11.21 -10.55
N VAL A 113 -1.74 11.27 -9.22
CA VAL A 113 -3.00 11.56 -8.51
C VAL A 113 -3.44 12.97 -8.86
N ARG A 114 -4.71 13.11 -9.24
CA ARG A 114 -5.31 14.42 -9.55
C ARG A 114 -5.30 15.30 -8.29
N ASP A 115 -4.89 16.57 -8.47
CA ASP A 115 -4.79 17.57 -7.39
C ASP A 115 -3.98 17.08 -6.17
N PHE A 116 -2.87 16.36 -6.43
CA PHE A 116 -2.04 15.82 -5.38
C PHE A 116 -1.39 16.92 -4.52
N ARG A 117 -1.69 16.90 -3.22
CA ARG A 117 -1.16 17.84 -2.22
C ARG A 117 -0.31 17.17 -1.14
N GLY A 118 0.09 15.93 -1.38
CA GLY A 118 0.77 15.08 -0.41
C GLY A 118 -0.18 14.07 0.26
N VAL A 119 0.40 13.07 0.89
CA VAL A 119 -0.34 12.04 1.63
C VAL A 119 -0.56 12.47 3.07
N SER A 120 -1.75 12.18 3.61
CA SER A 120 -2.11 12.54 4.98
C SER A 120 -1.27 11.77 6.00
N ALA A 121 -0.73 12.47 6.99
CA ALA A 121 -0.05 11.84 8.12
C ALA A 121 -1.01 11.22 9.16
N LYS A 122 -2.34 11.30 8.96
CA LYS A 122 -3.34 10.75 9.89
C LYS A 122 -3.57 9.23 9.71
N GLY A 123 -2.93 8.61 8.72
CA GLY A 123 -3.09 7.18 8.41
C GLY A 123 -2.27 6.23 9.28
N PHE A 124 -1.60 6.70 10.33
CA PHE A 124 -0.89 5.87 11.29
C PHE A 124 -1.83 5.25 12.32
N ASP A 125 -1.52 4.04 12.78
CA ASP A 125 -2.35 3.25 13.69
C ASP A 125 -1.96 3.35 15.19
N GLY A 126 -0.96 4.17 15.53
CA GLY A 126 -0.41 4.29 16.88
C GLY A 126 0.66 3.26 17.20
N ARG A 127 0.96 2.33 16.29
CA ARG A 127 1.94 1.25 16.46
C ARG A 127 2.96 1.18 15.33
N GLY A 128 3.14 2.29 14.62
CA GLY A 128 4.12 2.41 13.55
C GLY A 128 3.70 1.78 12.20
N ASN A 129 2.45 1.39 12.00
CA ASN A 129 1.95 1.02 10.70
C ASN A 129 1.23 2.20 10.04
N TYR A 130 1.29 2.28 8.72
CA TYR A 130 0.68 3.36 7.96
C TYR A 130 -0.23 2.82 6.87
N THR A 131 -1.43 3.38 6.74
CA THR A 131 -2.38 3.03 5.68
C THR A 131 -2.68 4.22 4.80
N LEU A 132 -2.47 4.04 3.49
CA LEU A 132 -2.77 4.99 2.44
C LEU A 132 -4.00 4.53 1.66
N GLY A 133 -5.05 5.34 1.66
CA GLY A 133 -6.21 5.16 0.77
C GLY A 133 -5.96 5.81 -0.59
N VAL A 134 -6.01 5.03 -1.66
CA VAL A 134 -5.96 5.48 -3.05
C VAL A 134 -7.38 5.44 -3.60
N LYS A 135 -7.86 6.56 -4.14
CA LYS A 135 -9.24 6.67 -4.65
C LYS A 135 -9.43 6.04 -6.03
N GLU A 136 -8.40 6.04 -6.84
CA GLU A 136 -8.47 5.66 -8.26
C GLU A 136 -7.33 4.72 -8.64
N GLN A 137 -7.63 3.54 -9.19
CA GLN A 137 -6.61 2.59 -9.66
C GLN A 137 -5.87 3.06 -10.91
N ILE A 138 -6.42 4.01 -11.66
CA ILE A 138 -5.85 4.52 -12.92
C ILE A 138 -4.54 5.30 -12.75
N ILE A 139 -4.16 5.62 -11.52
CA ILE A 139 -2.85 6.24 -11.24
C ILE A 139 -1.67 5.30 -11.56
N PHE A 140 -1.92 3.99 -11.56
CA PHE A 140 -0.91 3.00 -11.90
C PHE A 140 -0.79 2.85 -13.42
N PRO A 141 0.43 2.99 -14.00
CA PRO A 141 0.62 2.91 -15.44
C PRO A 141 0.34 1.52 -16.03
N GLU A 142 0.35 0.49 -15.19
CA GLU A 142 0.04 -0.89 -15.59
C GLU A 142 -1.43 -1.09 -15.95
N ILE A 143 -2.29 -0.17 -15.52
CA ILE A 143 -3.73 -0.22 -15.78
C ILE A 143 -4.06 0.54 -17.07
N SER A 144 -4.59 -0.15 -18.05
CA SER A 144 -5.11 0.46 -19.28
C SER A 144 -6.49 1.07 -19.01
N ILE A 145 -6.61 2.38 -19.20
CA ILE A 145 -7.86 3.14 -18.95
C ILE A 145 -9.03 2.57 -19.76
N GLU A 146 -8.76 2.08 -20.98
CA GLU A 146 -9.78 1.51 -21.87
C GLU A 146 -10.41 0.22 -21.33
N LYS A 147 -9.70 -0.52 -20.45
CA LYS A 147 -10.17 -1.77 -19.86
C LYS A 147 -10.88 -1.56 -18.51
N VAL A 148 -10.84 -0.34 -17.97
CA VAL A 148 -11.44 -0.02 -16.68
C VAL A 148 -12.95 0.20 -16.83
N ASN A 149 -13.74 -0.78 -16.40
CA ASN A 149 -15.20 -0.66 -16.39
C ASN A 149 -15.70 0.28 -15.28
N LYS A 150 -14.99 0.36 -14.17
CA LYS A 150 -15.37 1.17 -13.01
C LYS A 150 -14.14 1.66 -12.25
N ILE A 151 -14.08 2.96 -11.98
CA ILE A 151 -13.08 3.54 -11.09
C ILE A 151 -13.37 3.05 -9.67
N SER A 152 -12.35 2.51 -9.03
CA SER A 152 -12.42 1.99 -7.66
C SER A 152 -11.12 2.22 -6.93
N GLY A 153 -11.23 2.49 -5.63
CA GLY A 153 -10.09 2.71 -4.76
C GLY A 153 -9.50 1.41 -4.22
N MET A 154 -8.38 1.58 -3.52
CA MET A 154 -7.72 0.51 -2.78
C MET A 154 -7.00 1.09 -1.57
N ASP A 155 -6.79 0.26 -0.56
CA ASP A 155 -6.02 0.59 0.63
C ASP A 155 -4.66 -0.09 0.56
N ILE A 156 -3.62 0.68 0.80
CA ILE A 156 -2.22 0.22 0.81
C ILE A 156 -1.69 0.41 2.23
N THR A 157 -1.46 -0.69 2.94
CA THR A 157 -0.97 -0.68 4.32
C THR A 157 0.49 -1.09 4.36
N PHE A 158 1.31 -0.20 4.90
CA PHE A 158 2.73 -0.44 5.19
C PHE A 158 2.86 -0.94 6.61
N VAL A 159 3.27 -2.19 6.76
CA VAL A 159 3.55 -2.80 8.06
C VAL A 159 5.04 -2.67 8.31
N THR A 160 5.39 -2.03 9.41
CA THR A 160 6.78 -1.78 9.80
C THR A 160 7.11 -2.45 11.12
N THR A 161 8.40 -2.51 11.46
CA THR A 161 8.88 -2.94 12.77
C THR A 161 9.07 -1.78 13.74
N ALA A 162 8.67 -0.57 13.37
CA ALA A 162 8.71 0.61 14.23
C ALA A 162 7.80 0.41 15.46
N GLN A 163 8.21 0.94 16.58
CA GLN A 163 7.40 0.89 17.82
C GLN A 163 6.48 2.11 17.94
N THR A 164 6.86 3.23 17.34
CA THR A 164 6.12 4.48 17.36
C THR A 164 5.80 4.98 15.94
N ASP A 165 4.74 5.80 15.87
CA ASP A 165 4.36 6.42 14.59
C ASP A 165 5.42 7.41 14.08
N GLU A 166 6.18 8.04 14.99
CA GLU A 166 7.25 8.96 14.62
C GLU A 166 8.41 8.25 13.92
N GLU A 167 8.81 7.08 14.40
CA GLU A 167 9.82 6.24 13.76
C GLU A 167 9.39 5.81 12.37
N SER A 168 8.14 5.36 12.24
CA SER A 168 7.58 4.94 10.95
C SER A 168 7.41 6.10 9.98
N TYR A 169 6.96 7.26 10.47
CA TYR A 169 6.84 8.48 9.66
C TYR A 169 8.19 8.85 9.05
N GLU A 170 9.24 8.88 9.87
CA GLU A 170 10.57 9.21 9.40
C GLU A 170 11.12 8.16 8.42
N LEU A 171 10.90 6.88 8.71
CA LEU A 171 11.26 5.79 7.81
C LEU A 171 10.62 5.96 6.43
N LEU A 172 9.30 6.17 6.36
CA LEU A 172 8.58 6.36 5.11
C LEU A 172 8.98 7.65 4.38
N LYS A 173 9.24 8.72 5.12
CA LYS A 173 9.76 9.99 4.58
C LYS A 173 11.12 9.81 3.92
N GLN A 174 12.03 9.04 4.52
CA GLN A 174 13.36 8.72 3.96
C GLN A 174 13.24 7.87 2.68
N PHE A 175 12.24 7.03 2.56
CA PHE A 175 11.90 6.34 1.32
C PHE A 175 11.36 7.26 0.23
N GLY A 176 11.04 8.52 0.56
CA GLY A 176 10.53 9.51 -0.37
C GLY A 176 9.00 9.66 -0.37
N MET A 177 8.30 9.11 0.64
CA MET A 177 6.85 9.30 0.76
C MET A 177 6.53 10.80 0.93
N PRO A 178 5.73 11.40 0.02
CA PRO A 178 5.45 12.83 0.03
C PRO A 178 4.32 13.16 1.02
N PHE A 179 4.63 13.21 2.31
CA PHE A 179 3.66 13.62 3.32
C PHE A 179 3.29 15.09 3.18
N ALA A 180 2.00 15.41 3.33
CA ALA A 180 1.54 16.80 3.40
C ALA A 180 2.10 17.48 4.64
N ASN A 181 2.49 18.74 4.51
CA ASN A 181 2.94 19.55 5.67
C ASN A 181 1.80 19.67 6.68
N LYS A 182 2.12 19.57 7.98
CA LYS A 182 1.15 19.68 9.09
C LYS A 182 0.34 21.00 9.12
N SER A 183 0.67 21.98 8.30
CA SER A 183 0.04 23.31 8.27
C SER A 183 -1.27 23.40 7.46
N ASN A 184 -1.69 22.34 6.76
CA ASN A 184 -2.82 22.38 5.82
C ASN A 184 -3.90 21.33 6.11
N SER A 185 -4.08 20.90 7.37
CA SER A 185 -5.16 19.96 7.73
C SER A 185 -6.01 20.44 8.89
#